data_c2dac4e32550f04794deba6266037f6c
#
_entry.id   c2dac4e32550f04794deba6266037f6c
#
_cell.length_a   1.000
_cell.length_b   1.000
_cell.length_c   1.000
_cell.angle_alpha   90.00
_cell.angle_beta   90.00
_cell.angle_gamma   90.00
#
_symmetry.space_group_name_H-M   'P 1'
#
loop_
_entity.id
_entity.type
_entity.pdbx_description
1 polymer ?
#
loop_
_entity_poly.entity_id
_entity_poly.type
_entity_poly.pdbx_seq_one_letter_code
_entity_poly.pdbx_strand_id
1 'polypeptide(L)'
;IKPLQKLSTSVIQEFINDIFLVKSPLSDKPLARESVVGIRRDLSAILRKAMMLKYISLNPVTGTRIPRATKNLDEEKTVVFSKEQVQQLLSFVKGTPQEAWYSLILDGTLRRGEALGLTWQDVDFDKGTIKVRNNWVEGANDVLEMTTPKSLSSIRTIKLTDNTMRLLRKENIRYKEYKLKNPDFVDSQRVIFMNNGKPWIPKSFYRKYKRTLEEAGLPPISLHGLRHTGITLQLEAGANIKAVSNRAGHSDIQITFDIYTHLTKNMEQETVDIIENILSPAVNN
;
A
#
# COMPACT_ATOMS: atom_id res chain seq x y z
N ILE A 1 16.60 -35.98 4.60
CA ILE A 1 16.55 -35.17 3.35
C ILE A 1 16.03 -36.09 2.26
N LYS A 2 14.87 -35.74 1.65
CA LYS A 2 14.34 -36.49 0.49
C LYS A 2 15.00 -35.97 -0.79
N PRO A 3 15.49 -36.83 -1.69
CA PRO A 3 15.97 -36.42 -3.01
C PRO A 3 14.85 -35.75 -3.81
N LEU A 4 15.21 -34.80 -4.65
CA LEU A 4 14.26 -33.98 -5.42
C LEU A 4 13.37 -34.86 -6.33
N GLN A 5 13.94 -35.97 -6.87
CA GLN A 5 13.26 -36.94 -7.73
C GLN A 5 12.18 -37.77 -6.99
N LYS A 6 12.22 -37.79 -5.65
CA LYS A 6 11.24 -38.51 -4.81
C LYS A 6 10.10 -37.61 -4.30
N LEU A 7 10.06 -36.33 -4.73
CA LEU A 7 8.96 -35.42 -4.41
C LEU A 7 7.76 -35.72 -5.31
N SER A 8 6.75 -36.35 -4.76
CA SER A 8 5.47 -36.59 -5.43
C SER A 8 4.47 -35.47 -5.11
N THR A 9 3.39 -35.37 -5.89
CA THR A 9 2.28 -34.45 -5.62
C THR A 9 1.65 -34.70 -4.24
N SER A 10 1.60 -35.99 -3.79
CA SER A 10 1.08 -36.32 -2.46
C SER A 10 1.94 -35.77 -1.34
N VAL A 11 3.28 -35.90 -1.46
CA VAL A 11 4.23 -35.33 -0.47
C VAL A 11 4.10 -33.80 -0.39
N ILE A 12 3.96 -33.14 -1.54
CA ILE A 12 3.76 -31.68 -1.55
C ILE A 12 2.38 -31.30 -0.99
N GLN A 13 1.35 -32.08 -1.25
CA GLN A 13 0.02 -31.84 -0.68
C GLN A 13 0.03 -32.00 0.84
N GLU A 14 0.67 -33.03 1.36
CA GLU A 14 0.86 -33.23 2.81
C GLU A 14 1.58 -32.02 3.43
N PHE A 15 2.70 -31.61 2.86
CA PHE A 15 3.42 -30.40 3.28
C PHE A 15 2.52 -29.14 3.28
N ILE A 16 1.71 -28.93 2.23
CA ILE A 16 0.78 -27.79 2.17
C ILE A 16 -0.29 -27.89 3.28
N ASN A 17 -0.80 -29.09 3.58
CA ASN A 17 -1.74 -29.30 4.66
C ASN A 17 -1.10 -29.00 6.02
N ASP A 18 0.14 -29.49 6.22
CA ASP A 18 0.88 -29.28 7.47
C ASP A 18 1.15 -27.80 7.72
N ILE A 19 1.68 -27.06 6.73
CA ILE A 19 1.98 -25.64 6.90
C ILE A 19 0.70 -24.80 7.09
N PHE A 20 -0.45 -25.28 6.60
CA PHE A 20 -1.74 -24.62 6.83
C PHE A 20 -2.18 -24.69 8.30
N LEU A 21 -1.69 -25.69 9.05
CA LEU A 21 -1.96 -25.89 10.47
C LEU A 21 -0.90 -25.28 11.38
N VAL A 22 0.29 -24.96 10.83
CA VAL A 22 1.40 -24.40 11.60
C VAL A 22 1.08 -22.99 12.08
N LYS A 23 1.30 -22.76 13.36
CA LYS A 23 1.22 -21.41 13.94
C LYS A 23 2.43 -20.57 13.51
N SER A 24 2.18 -19.32 13.20
CA SER A 24 3.23 -18.36 12.91
C SER A 24 4.14 -18.16 14.14
N PRO A 25 5.47 -18.24 14.01
CA PRO A 25 6.38 -17.96 15.13
C PRO A 25 6.23 -16.53 15.69
N LEU A 26 5.63 -15.62 14.93
CA LEU A 26 5.50 -14.21 15.29
C LEU A 26 4.17 -13.86 15.96
N SER A 27 3.13 -14.71 15.87
CA SER A 27 1.78 -14.34 16.28
C SER A 27 0.99 -15.44 16.98
N ASP A 28 1.54 -16.61 17.18
CA ASP A 28 0.87 -17.82 17.70
C ASP A 28 -0.47 -18.19 17.01
N LYS A 29 -0.77 -17.52 15.89
CA LYS A 29 -1.92 -17.78 15.04
C LYS A 29 -1.54 -18.66 13.86
N PRO A 30 -2.45 -19.46 13.29
CA PRO A 30 -2.21 -20.18 12.05
C PRO A 30 -1.74 -19.23 10.95
N LEU A 31 -0.93 -19.76 10.02
CA LEU A 31 -0.53 -18.98 8.84
C LEU A 31 -1.77 -18.54 8.06
N ALA A 32 -1.79 -17.26 7.68
CA ALA A 32 -2.85 -16.76 6.79
C ALA A 32 -2.85 -17.57 5.47
N ARG A 33 -4.03 -17.82 4.92
CA ARG A 33 -4.18 -18.57 3.67
C ARG A 33 -3.33 -17.98 2.54
N GLU A 34 -3.25 -16.66 2.46
CA GLU A 34 -2.42 -15.92 1.49
C GLU A 34 -0.93 -16.22 1.64
N SER A 35 -0.45 -16.43 2.86
CA SER A 35 0.94 -16.86 3.13
C SER A 35 1.19 -18.27 2.58
N VAL A 36 0.25 -19.19 2.78
CA VAL A 36 0.33 -20.55 2.23
C VAL A 36 0.25 -20.54 0.70
N VAL A 37 -0.60 -19.67 0.12
CA VAL A 37 -0.65 -19.40 -1.34
C VAL A 37 0.70 -18.92 -1.85
N GLY A 38 1.34 -18.00 -1.13
CA GLY A 38 2.68 -17.48 -1.43
C GLY A 38 3.73 -18.60 -1.43
N ILE A 39 3.79 -19.37 -0.34
CA ILE A 39 4.74 -20.50 -0.19
C ILE A 39 4.55 -21.53 -1.33
N ARG A 40 3.29 -21.89 -1.63
CA ARG A 40 3.00 -22.82 -2.74
C ARG A 40 3.44 -22.27 -4.10
N ARG A 41 3.22 -20.98 -4.36
CA ARG A 41 3.66 -20.30 -5.58
C ARG A 41 5.18 -20.33 -5.72
N ASP A 42 5.90 -19.99 -4.65
CA ASP A 42 7.36 -19.92 -4.65
C ASP A 42 7.97 -21.32 -4.80
N LEU A 43 7.40 -22.32 -4.13
CA LEU A 43 7.78 -23.73 -4.31
C LEU A 43 7.53 -24.19 -5.75
N SER A 44 6.40 -23.82 -6.35
CA SER A 44 6.11 -24.12 -7.75
C SER A 44 7.12 -23.48 -8.71
N ALA A 45 7.56 -22.26 -8.43
CA ALA A 45 8.57 -21.57 -9.24
C ALA A 45 9.94 -22.27 -9.16
N ILE A 46 10.36 -22.67 -7.95
CA ILE A 46 11.62 -23.40 -7.73
C ILE A 46 11.58 -24.73 -8.48
N LEU A 47 10.51 -25.52 -8.32
CA LEU A 47 10.38 -26.83 -8.96
C LEU A 47 10.19 -26.74 -10.48
N ARG A 48 9.60 -25.65 -10.98
CA ARG A 48 9.59 -25.35 -12.43
C ARG A 48 11.01 -25.13 -12.96
N LYS A 49 11.86 -24.42 -12.21
CA LYS A 49 13.27 -24.25 -12.58
C LYS A 49 14.01 -25.58 -12.56
N ALA A 50 13.75 -26.43 -11.58
CA ALA A 50 14.34 -27.81 -11.52
C ALA A 50 13.90 -28.67 -12.73
N MET A 51 12.66 -28.55 -13.16
CA MET A 51 12.14 -29.20 -14.36
C MET A 51 12.85 -28.69 -15.64
N MET A 52 13.03 -27.35 -15.76
CA MET A 52 13.78 -26.76 -16.88
C MET A 52 15.24 -27.25 -16.92
N LEU A 53 15.85 -27.47 -15.77
CA LEU A 53 17.20 -28.00 -15.63
C LEU A 53 17.26 -29.55 -15.74
N LYS A 54 16.13 -30.21 -16.03
CA LYS A 54 16.00 -31.67 -16.18
C LYS A 54 16.33 -32.46 -14.92
N TYR A 55 16.26 -31.88 -13.73
CA TYR A 55 16.42 -32.59 -12.45
C TYR A 55 15.17 -33.39 -12.09
N ILE A 56 14.00 -32.97 -12.56
CA ILE A 56 12.71 -33.65 -12.44
C ILE A 56 11.97 -33.56 -13.76
N SER A 57 11.10 -34.54 -14.05
CA SER A 57 10.29 -34.56 -15.28
C SER A 57 8.99 -33.79 -15.20
N LEU A 58 8.43 -33.65 -13.99
CA LEU A 58 7.17 -32.98 -13.73
C LEU A 58 7.28 -32.09 -12.50
N ASN A 59 6.52 -30.98 -12.48
CA ASN A 59 6.40 -30.15 -11.29
C ASN A 59 5.36 -30.74 -10.34
N PRO A 60 5.76 -31.34 -9.19
CA PRO A 60 4.83 -31.99 -8.29
C PRO A 60 3.87 -31.05 -7.53
N VAL A 61 4.06 -29.72 -7.61
CA VAL A 61 3.12 -28.73 -7.08
C VAL A 61 1.89 -28.62 -7.98
N THR A 62 2.02 -28.97 -9.27
CA THR A 62 0.89 -28.98 -10.19
C THR A 62 -0.14 -30.02 -9.71
N GLY A 63 -1.38 -29.61 -9.53
CA GLY A 63 -2.46 -30.46 -9.01
C GLY A 63 -2.64 -30.43 -7.49
N THR A 64 -1.74 -29.82 -6.71
CA THR A 64 -1.99 -29.58 -5.29
C THR A 64 -3.06 -28.51 -5.06
N ARG A 65 -3.78 -28.63 -3.97
CA ARG A 65 -4.83 -27.68 -3.55
C ARG A 65 -4.52 -27.13 -2.17
N ILE A 66 -4.83 -25.87 -1.98
CA ILE A 66 -4.79 -25.25 -0.64
C ILE A 66 -6.10 -25.58 0.04
N PRO A 67 -6.08 -26.10 1.29
CA PRO A 67 -7.30 -26.34 2.03
C PRO A 67 -8.19 -25.08 2.05
N ARG A 68 -9.50 -25.27 1.94
CA ARG A 68 -10.42 -24.17 2.20
C ARG A 68 -10.33 -23.86 3.68
N ALA A 69 -9.95 -22.63 4.03
CA ALA A 69 -10.20 -22.18 5.39
C ALA A 69 -11.71 -22.35 5.64
N THR A 70 -12.10 -22.97 6.75
CA THR A 70 -13.41 -22.71 7.34
C THR A 70 -13.50 -21.20 7.38
N LYS A 71 -14.46 -20.62 6.63
CA LYS A 71 -14.70 -19.17 6.64
C LYS A 71 -14.85 -18.76 8.11
N ASN A 72 -13.80 -18.27 8.72
CA ASN A 72 -13.98 -17.35 9.81
C ASN A 72 -14.62 -16.14 9.13
N LEU A 73 -15.86 -15.85 9.48
CA LEU A 73 -16.65 -14.73 8.99
C LEU A 73 -16.01 -13.36 9.32
N ASP A 74 -14.94 -13.39 10.10
CA ASP A 74 -13.99 -12.29 10.32
C ASP A 74 -12.85 -12.36 9.28
N GLU A 75 -13.16 -12.20 7.98
CA GLU A 75 -12.17 -11.69 7.06
C GLU A 75 -11.67 -10.39 7.70
N GLU A 76 -10.36 -10.33 8.03
CA GLU A 76 -9.75 -9.11 8.57
C GLU A 76 -10.02 -8.00 7.56
N LYS A 77 -11.11 -7.26 7.78
CA LYS A 77 -11.42 -6.08 6.98
C LYS A 77 -10.20 -5.20 7.03
N THR A 78 -9.70 -4.80 5.89
CA THR A 78 -8.61 -3.82 5.83
C THR A 78 -9.06 -2.62 6.66
N VAL A 79 -8.48 -2.46 7.86
CA VAL A 79 -8.84 -1.38 8.76
C VAL A 79 -8.38 -0.07 8.10
N VAL A 80 -9.34 0.82 7.88
CA VAL A 80 -9.13 2.17 7.35
C VAL A 80 -9.60 3.18 8.40
N PHE A 81 -9.07 4.39 8.36
CA PHE A 81 -9.55 5.48 9.20
C PHE A 81 -10.84 6.08 8.67
N SER A 82 -11.71 6.49 9.58
CA SER A 82 -12.80 7.40 9.26
C SER A 82 -12.26 8.81 8.93
N LYS A 83 -13.12 9.67 8.38
CA LYS A 83 -12.80 11.07 8.13
C LYS A 83 -12.34 11.80 9.40
N GLU A 84 -13.00 11.55 10.53
CA GLU A 84 -12.69 12.14 11.83
C GLU A 84 -11.32 11.67 12.33
N GLN A 85 -10.99 10.39 12.17
CA GLN A 85 -9.69 9.83 12.53
C GLN A 85 -8.55 10.40 11.68
N VAL A 86 -8.79 10.64 10.38
CA VAL A 86 -7.84 11.36 9.53
C VAL A 86 -7.64 12.80 10.00
N GLN A 87 -8.72 13.50 10.34
CA GLN A 87 -8.64 14.85 10.89
C GLN A 87 -7.89 14.89 12.23
N GLN A 88 -8.13 13.91 13.11
CA GLN A 88 -7.41 13.75 14.37
C GLN A 88 -5.91 13.55 14.12
N LEU A 89 -5.52 12.65 13.21
CA LEU A 89 -4.12 12.42 12.84
C LEU A 89 -3.46 13.71 12.34
N LEU A 90 -4.07 14.38 11.36
CA LEU A 90 -3.51 15.59 10.77
C LEU A 90 -3.46 16.76 11.77
N SER A 91 -4.43 16.87 12.67
CA SER A 91 -4.43 17.86 13.76
C SER A 91 -3.32 17.58 14.76
N PHE A 92 -3.08 16.33 15.12
CA PHE A 92 -2.02 15.93 16.05
C PHE A 92 -0.62 16.26 15.50
N VAL A 93 -0.40 16.05 14.21
CA VAL A 93 0.92 16.32 13.58
C VAL A 93 1.04 17.73 12.99
N LYS A 94 0.04 18.59 13.20
CA LYS A 94 0.03 19.95 12.65
C LYS A 94 1.28 20.75 13.01
N GLY A 95 1.86 21.41 12.04
CA GLY A 95 3.09 22.19 12.20
C GLY A 95 4.38 21.38 12.25
N THR A 96 4.29 20.04 12.26
CA THR A 96 5.46 19.15 12.18
C THR A 96 5.69 18.65 10.75
N PRO A 97 6.88 18.12 10.42
CA PRO A 97 7.13 17.51 9.10
C PRO A 97 6.17 16.37 8.74
N GLN A 98 5.67 15.65 9.75
CA GLN A 98 4.74 14.54 9.55
C GLN A 98 3.40 15.01 8.94
N GLU A 99 2.99 16.26 9.15
CA GLU A 99 1.80 16.82 8.52
C GLU A 99 1.89 16.73 6.99
N ALA A 100 3.03 17.15 6.43
CA ALA A 100 3.27 17.05 4.99
C ALA A 100 3.37 15.58 4.52
N TRP A 101 4.04 14.72 5.30
CA TRP A 101 4.24 13.32 4.92
C TRP A 101 2.94 12.53 4.86
N TYR A 102 2.08 12.68 5.88
CA TYR A 102 0.82 11.94 5.92
C TYR A 102 -0.22 12.52 4.97
N SER A 103 -0.25 13.86 4.81
CA SER A 103 -1.06 14.50 3.78
C SER A 103 -0.68 14.03 2.38
N LEU A 104 0.61 13.92 2.08
CA LEU A 104 1.10 13.41 0.81
C LEU A 104 0.68 11.95 0.55
N ILE A 105 0.75 11.07 1.58
CA ILE A 105 0.38 9.66 1.46
C ILE A 105 -1.14 9.53 1.25
N LEU A 106 -1.94 10.27 2.01
CA LEU A 106 -3.41 10.26 1.94
C LEU A 106 -3.91 10.84 0.60
N ASP A 107 -3.48 12.05 0.27
CA ASP A 107 -3.90 12.76 -0.94
C ASP A 107 -3.37 12.04 -2.20
N GLY A 108 -2.07 11.77 -2.26
CA GLY A 108 -1.46 11.07 -3.39
C GLY A 108 -1.77 9.58 -3.46
N THR A 109 -2.42 9.01 -2.45
CA THR A 109 -2.67 7.56 -2.31
C THR A 109 -1.41 6.72 -2.56
N LEU A 110 -0.26 7.18 -2.02
CA LEU A 110 1.05 6.62 -2.31
C LEU A 110 1.32 5.33 -1.52
N ARG A 111 2.01 4.38 -2.17
CA ARG A 111 2.63 3.28 -1.45
C ARG A 111 3.79 3.80 -0.59
N ARG A 112 4.09 3.13 0.53
CA ARG A 112 5.22 3.53 1.41
C ARG A 112 6.51 3.80 0.64
N GLY A 113 6.89 2.88 -0.23
CA GLY A 113 8.13 3.01 -1.00
C GLY A 113 8.07 4.13 -2.05
N GLU A 114 6.91 4.41 -2.63
CA GLU A 114 6.70 5.54 -3.54
C GLU A 114 6.86 6.87 -2.79
N ALA A 115 6.24 7.00 -1.61
CA ALA A 115 6.33 8.20 -0.78
C ALA A 115 7.79 8.47 -0.33
N LEU A 116 8.50 7.42 0.14
CA LEU A 116 9.90 7.53 0.53
C LEU A 116 10.86 7.68 -0.67
N GLY A 117 10.44 7.24 -1.86
CA GLY A 117 11.18 7.33 -3.10
C GLY A 117 11.04 8.68 -3.82
N LEU A 118 10.04 9.49 -3.45
CA LEU A 118 9.79 10.78 -4.10
C LEU A 118 10.93 11.76 -3.85
N THR A 119 11.34 12.45 -4.91
CA THR A 119 12.38 13.48 -4.85
C THR A 119 11.82 14.87 -5.19
N TRP A 120 12.55 15.93 -4.85
CA TRP A 120 12.13 17.29 -5.20
C TRP A 120 12.04 17.53 -6.69
N GLN A 121 12.78 16.78 -7.51
CA GLN A 121 12.68 16.83 -8.98
C GLN A 121 11.37 16.24 -9.51
N ASP A 122 10.68 15.45 -8.70
CA ASP A 122 9.40 14.85 -9.04
C ASP A 122 8.20 15.74 -8.69
N VAL A 123 8.44 16.90 -8.04
CA VAL A 123 7.40 17.84 -7.59
C VAL A 123 7.37 19.05 -8.52
N ASP A 124 6.29 19.21 -9.27
CA ASP A 124 6.03 20.39 -10.08
C ASP A 124 5.11 21.34 -9.27
N PHE A 125 5.73 22.35 -8.67
CA PHE A 125 5.03 23.31 -7.83
C PHE A 125 4.10 24.26 -8.60
N ASP A 126 4.34 24.47 -9.89
CA ASP A 126 3.55 25.37 -10.73
C ASP A 126 2.26 24.67 -11.20
N LYS A 127 2.38 23.41 -11.60
CA LYS A 127 1.23 22.58 -11.99
C LYS A 127 0.51 21.95 -10.80
N GLY A 128 1.09 21.98 -9.61
CA GLY A 128 0.54 21.31 -8.42
C GLY A 128 0.53 19.78 -8.55
N THR A 129 1.56 19.20 -9.17
CA THR A 129 1.61 17.77 -9.46
C THR A 129 2.87 17.11 -8.91
N ILE A 130 2.77 15.80 -8.69
CA ILE A 130 3.93 14.93 -8.42
C ILE A 130 4.02 13.85 -9.48
N LYS A 131 5.24 13.44 -9.83
CA LYS A 131 5.51 12.31 -10.71
C LYS A 131 6.01 11.12 -9.89
N VAL A 132 5.19 10.08 -9.77
CA VAL A 132 5.56 8.82 -9.10
C VAL A 132 6.28 7.94 -10.11
N ARG A 133 7.58 7.73 -9.90
CA ARG A 133 8.43 6.93 -10.82
C ARG A 133 9.48 6.08 -10.10
N ASN A 134 9.60 6.24 -8.80
CA ASN A 134 10.60 5.58 -8.00
C ASN A 134 9.97 4.90 -6.78
N ASN A 135 10.65 3.89 -6.28
CA ASN A 135 10.25 3.15 -5.11
C ASN A 135 11.48 2.90 -4.23
N TRP A 136 11.46 3.40 -2.99
CA TRP A 136 12.53 3.22 -2.02
C TRP A 136 12.23 2.00 -1.16
N VAL A 137 13.06 0.97 -1.29
CA VAL A 137 12.83 -0.33 -0.67
C VAL A 137 14.08 -0.84 0.03
N GLU A 138 13.86 -1.77 0.92
CA GLU A 138 14.87 -2.61 1.51
C GLU A 138 14.98 -3.86 0.64
N GLY A 139 16.08 -3.99 -0.09
CA GLY A 139 16.38 -5.13 -0.95
C GLY A 139 16.97 -6.31 -0.17
N ALA A 140 17.60 -7.25 -0.88
CA ALA A 140 18.28 -8.37 -0.26
C ALA A 140 19.42 -7.90 0.66
N ASN A 141 19.63 -8.60 1.77
CA ASN A 141 20.67 -8.29 2.78
C ASN A 141 20.52 -6.89 3.41
N ASP A 142 19.28 -6.40 3.57
CA ASP A 142 18.97 -5.09 4.16
C ASP A 142 19.59 -3.88 3.42
N VAL A 143 20.02 -4.08 2.17
CA VAL A 143 20.54 -2.99 1.33
C VAL A 143 19.38 -2.11 0.89
N LEU A 144 19.52 -0.81 1.15
CA LEU A 144 18.54 0.19 0.73
C LEU A 144 18.78 0.56 -0.73
N GLU A 145 17.77 0.42 -1.55
CA GLU A 145 17.88 0.68 -2.99
C GLU A 145 16.69 1.46 -3.55
N MET A 146 16.99 2.22 -4.58
CA MET A 146 15.99 2.85 -5.41
C MET A 146 15.65 1.90 -6.55
N THR A 147 14.41 1.47 -6.60
CA THR A 147 13.92 0.65 -7.71
C THR A 147 12.92 1.42 -8.56
N THR A 148 12.89 1.10 -9.84
CA THR A 148 11.78 1.53 -10.70
C THR A 148 10.57 0.62 -10.44
N PRO A 149 9.35 1.13 -10.61
CA PRO A 149 8.16 0.30 -10.52
C PRO A 149 8.20 -0.88 -11.50
N LYS A 150 7.68 -2.02 -11.08
CA LYS A 150 7.67 -3.27 -11.86
C LYS A 150 6.91 -3.17 -13.20
N SER A 151 6.05 -2.17 -13.38
CA SER A 151 5.28 -1.95 -14.61
C SER A 151 5.27 -0.48 -15.00
N LEU A 152 5.24 -0.19 -16.29
CA LEU A 152 5.10 1.17 -16.84
C LEU A 152 3.81 1.85 -16.36
N SER A 153 2.74 1.09 -16.12
CA SER A 153 1.46 1.59 -15.56
C SER A 153 1.59 2.15 -14.15
N SER A 154 2.67 1.82 -13.44
CA SER A 154 2.93 2.37 -12.10
C SER A 154 3.57 3.76 -12.15
N ILE A 155 4.13 4.18 -13.30
CA ILE A 155 4.63 5.53 -13.51
C ILE A 155 3.44 6.43 -13.84
N ARG A 156 3.19 7.41 -12.99
CA ARG A 156 2.03 8.27 -13.10
C ARG A 156 2.30 9.67 -12.58
N THR A 157 1.54 10.64 -13.09
CA THR A 157 1.51 12.01 -12.57
C THR A 157 0.21 12.20 -11.81
N ILE A 158 0.30 12.73 -10.59
CA ILE A 158 -0.83 12.93 -9.68
C ILE A 158 -0.93 14.41 -9.37
N LYS A 159 -2.09 15.02 -9.60
CA LYS A 159 -2.39 16.36 -9.10
C LYS A 159 -2.74 16.27 -7.61
N LEU A 160 -2.10 17.08 -6.78
CA LEU A 160 -2.35 17.17 -5.34
C LEU A 160 -3.25 18.35 -5.02
N THR A 161 -3.83 18.34 -3.83
CA THR A 161 -4.58 19.48 -3.29
C THR A 161 -3.64 20.65 -3.00
N ASP A 162 -4.17 21.86 -3.06
CA ASP A 162 -3.40 23.07 -2.76
C ASP A 162 -2.83 23.06 -1.34
N ASN A 163 -3.57 22.45 -0.39
CA ASN A 163 -3.09 22.30 0.98
C ASN A 163 -1.85 21.39 1.04
N THR A 164 -1.88 20.23 0.40
CA THR A 164 -0.72 19.32 0.34
C THR A 164 0.46 20.00 -0.35
N MET A 165 0.24 20.71 -1.45
CA MET A 165 1.29 21.45 -2.15
C MET A 165 1.88 22.56 -1.29
N ARG A 166 1.07 23.27 -0.51
CA ARG A 166 1.53 24.28 0.45
C ARG A 166 2.43 23.66 1.53
N LEU A 167 2.06 22.49 2.06
CA LEU A 167 2.86 21.75 3.03
C LEU A 167 4.19 21.30 2.41
N LEU A 168 4.18 20.78 1.18
CA LEU A 168 5.39 20.41 0.45
C LEU A 168 6.32 21.60 0.19
N ARG A 169 5.79 22.80 -0.10
CA ARG A 169 6.60 24.02 -0.21
C ARG A 169 7.32 24.34 1.11
N LYS A 170 6.63 24.22 2.26
CA LYS A 170 7.24 24.39 3.59
C LYS A 170 8.36 23.37 3.82
N GLU A 171 8.12 22.10 3.49
CA GLU A 171 9.15 21.06 3.61
C GLU A 171 10.35 21.29 2.69
N ASN A 172 10.15 21.81 1.49
CA ASN A 172 11.25 22.17 0.58
C ASN A 172 12.11 23.32 1.14
N ILE A 173 11.47 24.32 1.76
CA ILE A 173 12.18 25.40 2.46
C ILE A 173 12.98 24.80 3.63
N ARG A 174 12.36 23.96 4.46
CA ARG A 174 13.03 23.27 5.57
C ARG A 174 14.23 22.44 5.08
N TYR A 175 14.09 21.71 3.98
CA TYR A 175 15.18 20.95 3.36
C TYR A 175 16.38 21.83 3.03
N LYS A 176 16.12 22.95 2.36
CA LYS A 176 17.16 23.93 1.98
C LYS A 176 17.83 24.57 3.19
N GLU A 177 17.07 24.91 4.23
CA GLU A 177 17.62 25.45 5.47
C GLU A 177 18.54 24.46 6.19
N TYR A 178 18.13 23.18 6.32
CA TYR A 178 18.98 22.15 6.93
C TYR A 178 20.25 21.92 6.12
N LYS A 179 20.14 21.93 4.78
CA LYS A 179 21.29 21.81 3.89
C LYS A 179 22.30 22.95 4.08
N LEU A 180 21.83 24.17 4.27
CA LEU A 180 22.67 25.33 4.49
C LEU A 180 23.33 25.35 5.90
N LYS A 181 22.60 24.87 6.92
CA LYS A 181 23.02 24.91 8.31
C LYS A 181 23.95 23.75 8.72
N ASN A 182 23.95 22.65 7.97
CA ASN A 182 24.65 21.44 8.33
C ASN A 182 25.68 21.05 7.25
N PRO A 183 26.99 21.22 7.50
CA PRO A 183 28.05 20.84 6.55
C PRO A 183 28.01 19.33 6.17
N ASP A 184 27.56 18.46 7.09
CA ASP A 184 27.47 17.01 6.88
C ASP A 184 26.12 16.58 6.31
N PHE A 185 25.33 17.51 5.78
CA PHE A 185 24.02 17.22 5.23
C PHE A 185 24.12 16.36 3.97
N VAL A 186 23.41 15.23 3.97
CA VAL A 186 23.33 14.35 2.81
C VAL A 186 22.26 14.86 1.85
N ASP A 187 22.68 15.35 0.70
CA ASP A 187 21.78 15.88 -0.34
C ASP A 187 21.03 14.76 -1.08
N SER A 188 20.17 14.05 -0.37
CA SER A 188 19.40 12.92 -0.93
C SER A 188 18.29 13.33 -1.89
N GLN A 189 17.97 14.62 -1.95
CA GLN A 189 16.84 15.18 -2.72
C GLN A 189 15.47 14.60 -2.37
N ARG A 190 15.32 13.89 -1.22
CA ARG A 190 14.05 13.27 -0.83
C ARG A 190 13.06 14.30 -0.30
N VAL A 191 11.78 14.10 -0.65
CA VAL A 191 10.69 14.88 -0.07
C VAL A 191 10.46 14.51 1.39
N ILE A 192 10.55 13.21 1.70
CA ILE A 192 10.50 12.69 3.07
C ILE A 192 11.93 12.35 3.50
N PHE A 193 12.51 13.16 4.34
CA PHE A 193 13.93 13.09 4.71
C PHE A 193 14.15 13.21 6.22
N MET A 194 15.29 12.73 6.70
CA MET A 194 15.78 12.93 8.07
C MET A 194 16.46 14.30 8.19
N ASN A 195 16.55 14.86 9.41
CA ASN A 195 17.13 16.20 9.62
C ASN A 195 18.58 16.37 9.11
N ASN A 196 19.32 15.28 8.96
CA ASN A 196 20.64 15.27 8.34
C ASN A 196 20.61 15.04 6.82
N GLY A 197 19.43 15.11 6.19
CA GLY A 197 19.22 14.94 4.75
C GLY A 197 19.20 13.49 4.26
N LYS A 198 19.52 12.50 5.10
CA LYS A 198 19.48 11.09 4.71
C LYS A 198 18.06 10.63 4.42
N PRO A 199 17.90 9.68 3.50
CA PRO A 199 16.61 9.01 3.30
C PRO A 199 16.19 8.25 4.57
N TRP A 200 14.90 8.18 4.84
CA TRP A 200 14.39 7.32 5.89
C TRP A 200 14.58 5.84 5.52
N ILE A 201 15.04 5.05 6.50
CA ILE A 201 14.97 3.58 6.41
C ILE A 201 13.51 3.17 6.53
N PRO A 202 12.95 2.35 5.59
CA PRO A 202 11.52 2.01 5.60
C PRO A 202 10.99 1.45 6.92
N LYS A 203 11.78 0.60 7.60
CA LYS A 203 11.44 0.06 8.92
C LYS A 203 11.38 1.15 10.00
N SER A 204 12.34 2.09 9.97
CA SER A 204 12.39 3.19 10.95
C SER A 204 11.28 4.21 10.73
N PHE A 205 10.95 4.52 9.47
CA PHE A 205 9.80 5.35 9.14
C PHE A 205 8.49 4.73 9.63
N TYR A 206 8.32 3.41 9.44
CA TYR A 206 7.15 2.69 9.92
C TYR A 206 7.05 2.71 11.45
N ARG A 207 8.17 2.53 12.17
CA ARG A 207 8.19 2.66 13.65
C ARG A 207 7.78 4.06 14.10
N LYS A 208 8.28 5.11 13.43
CA LYS A 208 7.88 6.50 13.72
C LYS A 208 6.39 6.71 13.49
N TYR A 209 5.84 6.18 12.38
CA TYR A 209 4.42 6.23 12.09
C TYR A 209 3.57 5.54 13.17
N LYS A 210 3.92 4.30 13.56
CA LYS A 210 3.20 3.58 14.63
C LYS A 210 3.18 4.37 15.94
N ARG A 211 4.33 4.88 16.35
CA ARG A 211 4.42 5.72 17.54
C ARG A 211 3.53 6.97 17.43
N THR A 212 3.48 7.61 16.27
CA THR A 212 2.59 8.76 16.05
C THR A 212 1.11 8.37 16.24
N LEU A 213 0.68 7.19 15.77
CA LEU A 213 -0.69 6.73 15.99
C LEU A 213 -0.99 6.47 17.47
N GLU A 214 -0.07 5.84 18.18
CA GLU A 214 -0.18 5.59 19.63
C GLU A 214 -0.31 6.90 20.40
N GLU A 215 0.58 7.87 20.14
CA GLU A 215 0.58 9.19 20.76
C GLU A 215 -0.68 10.01 20.41
N ALA A 216 -1.25 9.82 19.22
CA ALA A 216 -2.50 10.44 18.79
C ALA A 216 -3.76 9.74 19.32
N GLY A 217 -3.64 8.62 20.03
CA GLY A 217 -4.79 7.82 20.48
C GLY A 217 -5.59 7.18 19.35
N LEU A 218 -4.95 6.87 18.22
CA LEU A 218 -5.57 6.30 17.05
C LEU A 218 -5.37 4.77 16.99
N PRO A 219 -6.32 4.02 16.41
CA PRO A 219 -6.16 2.59 16.23
C PRO A 219 -4.96 2.28 15.32
N PRO A 220 -4.25 1.17 15.55
CA PRO A 220 -3.10 0.79 14.76
C PRO A 220 -3.53 0.36 13.35
N ILE A 221 -3.16 1.13 12.34
CA ILE A 221 -3.25 0.73 10.93
C ILE A 221 -1.87 0.76 10.28
N SER A 222 -1.68 -0.02 9.22
CA SER A 222 -0.43 0.01 8.45
C SER A 222 -0.35 1.28 7.58
N LEU A 223 0.85 1.63 7.08
CA LEU A 223 0.98 2.67 6.04
C LEU A 223 0.22 2.29 4.76
N HIS A 224 0.04 1.01 4.51
CA HIS A 224 -0.83 0.54 3.43
C HIS A 224 -2.31 0.81 3.75
N GLY A 225 -2.72 0.61 5.02
CA GLY A 225 -4.03 1.01 5.53
C GLY A 225 -4.26 2.52 5.42
N LEU A 226 -3.24 3.36 5.65
CA LEU A 226 -3.35 4.81 5.45
C LEU A 226 -3.58 5.17 3.97
N ARG A 227 -2.89 4.49 3.04
CA ARG A 227 -3.17 4.61 1.61
C ARG A 227 -4.60 4.15 1.28
N HIS A 228 -5.04 3.01 1.81
CA HIS A 228 -6.41 2.52 1.63
C HIS A 228 -7.43 3.52 2.17
N THR A 229 -7.15 4.16 3.30
CA THR A 229 -7.97 5.27 3.83
C THR A 229 -8.13 6.39 2.79
N GLY A 230 -7.02 6.83 2.18
CA GLY A 230 -7.08 7.86 1.13
C GLY A 230 -7.91 7.45 -0.08
N ILE A 231 -7.84 6.18 -0.50
CA ILE A 231 -8.66 5.63 -1.59
C ILE A 231 -10.14 5.57 -1.18
N THR A 232 -10.42 4.99 -0.02
CA THR A 232 -11.76 4.81 0.54
C THR A 232 -12.50 6.13 0.66
N LEU A 233 -11.89 7.13 1.29
CA LEU A 233 -12.51 8.44 1.50
C LEU A 233 -12.79 9.18 0.18
N GLN A 234 -11.95 9.01 -0.85
CA GLN A 234 -12.23 9.56 -2.18
C GLN A 234 -13.45 8.88 -2.83
N LEU A 235 -13.59 7.56 -2.68
CA LEU A 235 -14.72 6.81 -3.22
C LEU A 235 -16.02 7.12 -2.46
N GLU A 236 -15.98 7.20 -1.13
CA GLU A 236 -17.11 7.62 -0.29
C GLU A 236 -17.59 9.04 -0.62
N ALA A 237 -16.67 9.92 -1.01
CA ALA A 237 -17.00 11.27 -1.47
C ALA A 237 -17.51 11.32 -2.93
N GLY A 238 -17.77 10.19 -3.58
CA GLY A 238 -18.32 10.10 -4.92
C GLY A 238 -17.29 10.26 -6.06
N ALA A 239 -15.99 10.15 -5.78
CA ALA A 239 -14.99 10.22 -6.83
C ALA A 239 -15.10 9.03 -7.80
N ASN A 240 -14.91 9.30 -9.10
CA ASN A 240 -14.95 8.26 -10.12
C ASN A 240 -13.92 7.16 -9.86
N ILE A 241 -14.39 5.90 -9.79
CA ILE A 241 -13.57 4.74 -9.44
C ILE A 241 -12.36 4.54 -10.37
N LYS A 242 -12.51 4.82 -11.68
CA LYS A 242 -11.42 4.74 -12.65
C LYS A 242 -10.36 5.81 -12.40
N ALA A 243 -10.78 7.03 -12.05
CA ALA A 243 -9.88 8.12 -11.70
C ALA A 243 -9.09 7.81 -10.43
N VAL A 244 -9.76 7.27 -9.38
CA VAL A 244 -9.11 6.84 -8.14
C VAL A 244 -8.15 5.66 -8.38
N SER A 245 -8.52 4.68 -9.20
CA SER A 245 -7.67 3.55 -9.60
C SER A 245 -6.40 4.03 -10.31
N ASN A 246 -6.53 4.93 -11.28
CA ASN A 246 -5.39 5.51 -11.99
C ASN A 246 -4.48 6.31 -11.05
N ARG A 247 -5.06 7.13 -10.15
CA ARG A 247 -4.35 7.90 -9.13
C ARG A 247 -3.58 6.98 -8.19
N ALA A 248 -4.19 5.89 -7.76
CA ALA A 248 -3.56 4.88 -6.91
C ALA A 248 -2.48 4.07 -7.67
N GLY A 249 -2.51 4.00 -9.00
CA GLY A 249 -1.62 3.17 -9.80
C GLY A 249 -1.88 1.68 -9.58
N HIS A 250 -3.17 1.30 -9.57
CA HIS A 250 -3.56 -0.10 -9.59
C HIS A 250 -3.46 -0.63 -11.03
N SER A 251 -2.84 -1.80 -11.19
CA SER A 251 -2.73 -2.46 -12.50
C SER A 251 -4.07 -2.99 -12.99
N ASP A 252 -4.99 -3.26 -12.04
CA ASP A 252 -6.34 -3.73 -12.28
C ASP A 252 -7.32 -2.85 -11.50
N ILE A 253 -8.37 -2.39 -12.17
CA ILE A 253 -9.45 -1.61 -11.56
C ILE A 253 -10.20 -2.43 -10.50
N GLN A 254 -10.19 -3.77 -10.65
CA GLN A 254 -10.83 -4.68 -9.70
C GLN A 254 -10.32 -4.47 -8.27
N ILE A 255 -9.04 -4.16 -8.09
CA ILE A 255 -8.45 -3.86 -6.77
C ILE A 255 -9.14 -2.66 -6.12
N THR A 256 -9.48 -1.63 -6.89
CA THR A 256 -10.19 -0.45 -6.40
C THR A 256 -11.67 -0.76 -6.19
N PHE A 257 -12.25 -1.56 -7.07
CA PHE A 257 -13.63 -2.00 -6.99
C PHE A 257 -13.87 -2.85 -5.74
N ASP A 258 -12.96 -3.76 -5.41
CA ASP A 258 -13.06 -4.59 -4.19
C ASP A 258 -13.06 -3.72 -2.92
N ILE A 259 -12.25 -2.66 -2.88
CA ILE A 259 -12.28 -1.68 -1.79
C ILE A 259 -13.66 -0.99 -1.71
N TYR A 260 -14.21 -0.61 -2.86
CA TYR A 260 -15.50 0.08 -2.96
C TYR A 260 -16.67 -0.81 -2.58
N THR A 261 -16.69 -2.07 -2.99
CA THR A 261 -17.79 -3.02 -2.72
C THR A 261 -17.99 -3.28 -1.22
N HIS A 262 -16.91 -3.16 -0.42
CA HIS A 262 -17.01 -3.26 1.03
C HIS A 262 -17.67 -2.04 1.70
N LEU A 263 -17.74 -0.91 1.02
CA LEU A 263 -18.29 0.36 1.53
C LEU A 263 -19.79 0.50 1.25
N THR A 264 -20.27 -0.13 0.20
CA THR A 264 -21.57 0.18 -0.43
C THR A 264 -22.64 -0.85 -0.11
N LYS A 265 -22.99 -1.02 1.17
CA LYS A 265 -24.21 -1.76 1.55
C LYS A 265 -25.50 -1.06 1.12
N ASN A 266 -25.45 0.22 0.74
CA ASN A 266 -26.62 1.05 0.40
C ASN A 266 -26.69 1.47 -1.07
N MET A 267 -25.86 0.91 -1.97
CA MET A 267 -25.83 1.32 -3.40
C MET A 267 -27.18 1.15 -4.09
N GLU A 268 -27.95 0.15 -3.70
CA GLU A 268 -29.26 -0.11 -4.29
C GLU A 268 -30.22 1.04 -3.97
N GLN A 269 -30.24 1.49 -2.70
CA GLN A 269 -31.07 2.62 -2.30
C GLN A 269 -30.63 3.94 -2.96
N GLU A 270 -29.31 4.23 -2.99
CA GLU A 270 -28.78 5.42 -3.68
C GLU A 270 -29.14 5.41 -5.17
N THR A 271 -29.11 4.23 -5.81
CA THR A 271 -29.50 4.08 -7.22
C THR A 271 -30.99 4.35 -7.40
N VAL A 272 -31.83 3.85 -6.48
CA VAL A 272 -33.28 4.12 -6.48
C VAL A 272 -33.56 5.61 -6.31
N ASP A 273 -32.90 6.26 -5.35
CA ASP A 273 -33.06 7.70 -5.08
C ASP A 273 -32.64 8.56 -6.30
N ILE A 274 -31.58 8.17 -7.00
CA ILE A 274 -31.14 8.84 -8.25
C ILE A 274 -32.19 8.66 -9.35
N ILE A 275 -32.70 7.45 -9.53
CA ILE A 275 -33.72 7.17 -10.55
C ILE A 275 -35.03 7.90 -10.23
N GLU A 276 -35.42 7.94 -8.97
CA GLU A 276 -36.62 8.64 -8.51
C GLU A 276 -36.52 10.16 -8.78
N ASN A 277 -35.35 10.76 -8.52
CA ASN A 277 -35.08 12.16 -8.85
C ASN A 277 -35.13 12.45 -10.36
N ILE A 278 -34.71 11.48 -11.21
CA ILE A 278 -34.76 11.63 -12.68
C ILE A 278 -36.19 11.48 -13.21
N LEU A 279 -36.96 10.55 -12.62
CA LEU A 279 -38.31 10.23 -13.08
C LEU A 279 -39.39 11.10 -12.45
N SER A 280 -39.12 11.77 -11.33
CA SER A 280 -40.08 12.70 -10.72
C SER A 280 -40.22 13.95 -11.59
N PRO A 281 -41.45 14.32 -12.00
CA PRO A 281 -41.64 15.52 -12.79
C PRO A 281 -41.20 16.76 -11.98
N ALA A 282 -40.49 17.69 -12.64
CA ALA A 282 -40.12 18.96 -12.05
C ALA A 282 -41.39 19.65 -11.57
N VAL A 283 -41.55 19.80 -10.24
CA VAL A 283 -42.63 20.64 -9.67
C VAL A 283 -42.24 22.08 -9.96
N ASN A 284 -42.78 22.61 -11.06
CA ASN A 284 -42.72 24.04 -11.35
C ASN A 284 -43.56 24.76 -10.27
N ASN A 285 -42.87 25.38 -9.32
CA ASN A 285 -43.45 26.43 -8.46
C ASN A 285 -43.19 27.77 -9.10
#